data_a9f1a2107f78ce1c0e80bc8863082449
#
_entry.id   a9f1a2107f78ce1c0e80bc8863082449
#
_cell.length_a   1.000
_cell.length_b   1.000
_cell.length_c   1.000
_cell.angle_alpha   90.00
_cell.angle_beta   90.00
_cell.angle_gamma   90.00
#
_symmetry.space_group_name_H-M   'P 1'
#
loop_
_entity.id
_entity.type
_entity.pdbx_description
1 polymer ?
#
loop_
_entity_poly.entity_id
_entity_poly.type
_entity_poly.pdbx_seq_one_letter_code
_entity_poly.pdbx_strand_id
1 'polypeptide(L)'
;RGSGSATACLESILRFLGIGAGDEVITSAYTYTASASPAVHVGAALKFIDVAPDSFEMDYDALEAAITEKTKVIVPVDIAGVPCDYDRIFDIVERKKALFHPSNDVQRAIGRVIVAADSAHAFGASYMRDGERIMCGNVADFTSFSFHAVKNLTTAEGGALTWRSIEGFDDEYIYKQFMLLSLHGQTKDALHKNGLGNWEYDIVAPSYKCNMTDIQAAIGLVQLDRYDGLLKRRRDIIERYDTAFKPLGLLTVPHFTDRHTSSGHLYLLRIPGIGVDRRNALIVQMAERGIATNVHFKPLPMMTAYKNMGFDIADFPNAYHQYENEITLPLNTKLSDEDVEYIINNLLEILHE
;
A
#
# COMPACT_ATOMS: atom_id res chain seq x y z
N ARG A 1 -2.93 15.09 4.26
CA ARG A 1 -3.00 15.89 3.01
C ARG A 1 -3.62 15.07 1.89
N GLY A 2 -4.70 15.57 1.26
CA GLY A 2 -5.29 14.97 0.06
C GLY A 2 -4.42 15.23 -1.18
N SER A 3 -4.34 14.23 -2.07
CA SER A 3 -3.58 14.23 -3.31
C SER A 3 -4.38 13.55 -4.44
N GLY A 4 -3.89 13.65 -5.67
CA GLY A 4 -4.52 13.05 -6.84
C GLY A 4 -4.42 11.52 -6.89
N SER A 5 -3.49 10.89 -6.17
CA SER A 5 -3.32 9.44 -6.08
C SER A 5 -2.36 9.04 -4.95
N ALA A 6 -2.36 7.75 -4.55
CA ALA A 6 -1.36 7.20 -3.63
C ALA A 6 0.06 7.26 -4.21
N THR A 7 0.22 7.01 -5.51
CA THR A 7 1.52 7.11 -6.19
C THR A 7 2.12 8.51 -6.06
N ALA A 8 1.29 9.55 -6.27
CA ALA A 8 1.71 10.94 -6.07
C ALA A 8 2.04 11.24 -4.60
N CYS A 9 1.35 10.60 -3.65
CA CYS A 9 1.66 10.70 -2.22
C CYS A 9 3.04 10.12 -1.92
N LEU A 10 3.32 8.88 -2.36
CA LEU A 10 4.62 8.22 -2.15
C LEU A 10 5.76 9.02 -2.79
N GLU A 11 5.59 9.48 -4.04
CA GLU A 11 6.59 10.30 -4.69
C GLU A 11 6.81 11.63 -3.95
N SER A 12 5.75 12.27 -3.47
CA SER A 12 5.85 13.49 -2.67
C SER A 12 6.60 13.25 -1.35
N ILE A 13 6.38 12.10 -0.70
CA ILE A 13 7.13 11.71 0.51
C ILE A 13 8.63 11.58 0.18
N LEU A 14 8.99 10.85 -0.87
CA LEU A 14 10.41 10.68 -1.25
C LEU A 14 11.07 12.03 -1.60
N ARG A 15 10.35 12.93 -2.30
CA ARG A 15 10.85 14.28 -2.61
C ARG A 15 10.98 15.16 -1.39
N PHE A 16 10.02 15.12 -0.46
CA PHE A 16 10.11 15.84 0.81
C PHE A 16 11.32 15.39 1.64
N LEU A 17 11.59 14.08 1.62
CA LEU A 17 12.75 13.49 2.27
C LEU A 17 14.08 13.75 1.52
N GLY A 18 14.05 14.36 0.33
CA GLY A 18 15.24 14.63 -0.47
C GLY A 18 15.89 13.38 -1.05
N ILE A 19 15.12 12.32 -1.28
CA ILE A 19 15.61 11.05 -1.85
C ILE A 19 15.94 11.24 -3.33
N GLY A 20 17.06 10.70 -3.77
CA GLY A 20 17.53 10.84 -5.15
C GLY A 20 18.68 9.92 -5.52
N ALA A 21 19.45 10.34 -6.53
CA ALA A 21 20.59 9.58 -7.05
C ALA A 21 21.62 9.29 -5.93
N GLY A 22 22.01 8.03 -5.79
CA GLY A 22 22.92 7.55 -4.75
C GLY A 22 22.23 6.96 -3.53
N ASP A 23 20.93 7.23 -3.35
CA ASP A 23 20.11 6.64 -2.29
C ASP A 23 19.48 5.31 -2.74
N GLU A 24 19.13 4.45 -1.78
CA GLU A 24 18.39 3.21 -2.00
C GLU A 24 17.02 3.28 -1.33
N VAL A 25 15.98 2.78 -2.03
CA VAL A 25 14.63 2.55 -1.52
C VAL A 25 14.31 1.07 -1.62
N ILE A 26 13.88 0.48 -0.51
CA ILE A 26 13.54 -0.94 -0.42
C ILE A 26 12.02 -1.10 -0.40
N THR A 27 11.49 -2.07 -1.18
CA THR A 27 10.09 -2.48 -1.12
C THR A 27 9.94 -3.98 -1.43
N SER A 28 8.71 -4.52 -1.31
CA SER A 28 8.41 -5.91 -1.63
C SER A 28 8.47 -6.19 -3.12
N ALA A 29 8.93 -7.38 -3.50
CA ALA A 29 8.81 -7.89 -4.87
C ALA A 29 7.36 -8.23 -5.24
N TYR A 30 6.52 -8.53 -4.23
CA TYR A 30 5.10 -8.87 -4.40
C TYR A 30 4.23 -7.66 -4.08
N THR A 31 4.09 -6.76 -5.03
CA THR A 31 3.28 -5.54 -4.89
C THR A 31 2.87 -4.99 -6.25
N TYR A 32 2.06 -3.95 -6.23
CA TYR A 32 1.76 -3.14 -7.42
C TYR A 32 2.88 -2.13 -7.70
N THR A 33 3.06 -1.77 -8.96
CA THR A 33 4.14 -0.86 -9.40
C THR A 33 4.17 0.49 -8.68
N ALA A 34 3.04 0.95 -8.13
CA ALA A 34 2.96 2.23 -7.41
C ALA A 34 3.83 2.29 -6.14
N SER A 35 4.14 1.15 -5.53
CA SER A 35 5.06 1.09 -4.37
C SER A 35 6.54 1.26 -4.78
N ALA A 36 6.89 0.93 -6.03
CA ALA A 36 8.26 0.89 -6.53
C ALA A 36 8.62 2.05 -7.46
N SER A 37 7.71 2.43 -8.37
CA SER A 37 7.98 3.46 -9.39
C SER A 37 8.37 4.83 -8.84
N PRO A 38 7.86 5.31 -7.67
CA PRO A 38 8.31 6.58 -7.10
C PRO A 38 9.82 6.63 -6.81
N ALA A 39 10.44 5.51 -6.40
CA ALA A 39 11.89 5.43 -6.21
C ALA A 39 12.64 5.69 -7.52
N VAL A 40 12.16 5.09 -8.61
CA VAL A 40 12.75 5.28 -9.96
C VAL A 40 12.54 6.72 -10.43
N HIS A 41 11.35 7.30 -10.20
CA HIS A 41 11.05 8.69 -10.61
C HIS A 41 11.93 9.73 -9.94
N VAL A 42 12.33 9.50 -8.68
CA VAL A 42 13.26 10.41 -7.98
C VAL A 42 14.73 10.11 -8.27
N GLY A 43 15.03 9.05 -9.03
CA GLY A 43 16.39 8.65 -9.40
C GLY A 43 17.12 7.81 -8.36
N ALA A 44 16.42 7.32 -7.34
CA ALA A 44 16.99 6.41 -6.35
C ALA A 44 17.13 4.99 -6.89
N ALA A 45 18.05 4.22 -6.33
CA ALA A 45 18.17 2.80 -6.61
C ALA A 45 17.04 2.04 -5.93
N LEU A 46 16.29 1.27 -6.72
CA LEU A 46 15.23 0.40 -6.22
C LEU A 46 15.83 -0.94 -5.80
N LYS A 47 15.42 -1.45 -4.63
CA LYS A 47 15.77 -2.78 -4.14
C LYS A 47 14.50 -3.54 -3.77
N PHE A 48 14.31 -4.72 -4.32
CA PHE A 48 13.22 -5.61 -3.93
C PHE A 48 13.66 -6.58 -2.85
N ILE A 49 12.73 -6.88 -1.94
CA ILE A 49 12.85 -7.97 -0.96
C ILE A 49 11.78 -9.01 -1.30
N ASP A 50 12.13 -10.28 -1.19
CA ASP A 50 11.17 -11.37 -1.32
C ASP A 50 10.13 -11.32 -0.18
N VAL A 51 9.03 -12.01 -0.34
CA VAL A 51 8.06 -12.21 0.74
C VAL A 51 8.48 -13.39 1.61
N ALA A 52 8.00 -13.41 2.85
CA ALA A 52 8.22 -14.54 3.74
C ALA A 52 7.56 -15.82 3.18
N PRO A 53 8.08 -17.01 3.50
CA PRO A 53 7.44 -18.26 3.10
C PRO A 53 5.96 -18.28 3.51
N ASP A 54 5.09 -18.70 2.60
CA ASP A 54 3.63 -18.78 2.80
C ASP A 54 2.95 -17.51 3.29
N SER A 55 3.56 -16.35 3.02
CA SER A 55 3.05 -15.03 3.37
C SER A 55 3.13 -14.09 2.17
N PHE A 56 2.28 -13.06 2.16
CA PHE A 56 2.38 -11.92 1.24
C PHE A 56 3.16 -10.74 1.84
N GLU A 57 3.53 -10.83 3.13
CA GLU A 57 4.36 -9.85 3.79
C GLU A 57 5.82 -9.98 3.35
N MET A 58 6.54 -8.86 3.36
CA MET A 58 7.98 -8.80 3.13
C MET A 58 8.72 -9.73 4.11
N ASP A 59 9.73 -10.45 3.64
CA ASP A 59 10.64 -11.19 4.52
C ASP A 59 11.49 -10.21 5.33
N TYR A 60 11.24 -10.15 6.63
CA TYR A 60 11.89 -9.19 7.52
C TYR A 60 13.36 -9.52 7.81
N ASP A 61 13.76 -10.79 7.74
CA ASP A 61 15.17 -11.17 7.90
C ASP A 61 15.97 -10.78 6.64
N ALA A 62 15.37 -10.99 5.46
CA ALA A 62 15.92 -10.49 4.21
C ALA A 62 15.95 -8.96 4.16
N LEU A 63 14.92 -8.27 4.69
CA LEU A 63 14.90 -6.83 4.83
C LEU A 63 16.09 -6.34 5.68
N GLU A 64 16.30 -6.95 6.85
CA GLU A 64 17.41 -6.55 7.73
C GLU A 64 18.78 -6.72 7.06
N ALA A 65 18.96 -7.82 6.32
CA ALA A 65 20.19 -8.09 5.59
C ALA A 65 20.43 -7.13 4.40
N ALA A 66 19.34 -6.61 3.80
CA ALA A 66 19.40 -5.76 2.63
C ALA A 66 19.73 -4.29 2.93
N ILE A 67 19.59 -3.83 4.18
CA ILE A 67 19.86 -2.44 4.57
C ILE A 67 21.37 -2.16 4.47
N THR A 68 21.73 -1.11 3.73
CA THR A 68 23.09 -0.62 3.51
C THR A 68 23.22 0.84 3.96
N GLU A 69 24.42 1.41 3.87
CA GLU A 69 24.66 2.84 4.13
C GLU A 69 23.91 3.77 3.16
N LYS A 70 23.50 3.25 1.98
CA LYS A 70 22.73 4.00 0.99
C LYS A 70 21.22 3.94 1.22
N THR A 71 20.76 2.98 2.04
CA THR A 71 19.32 2.79 2.28
C THR A 71 18.75 3.96 3.07
N LYS A 72 17.78 4.65 2.50
CA LYS A 72 17.13 5.82 3.09
C LYS A 72 15.68 5.55 3.49
N VAL A 73 14.96 4.77 2.68
CA VAL A 73 13.53 4.54 2.86
C VAL A 73 13.21 3.07 2.65
N ILE A 74 12.33 2.54 3.50
CA ILE A 74 11.63 1.28 3.30
C ILE A 74 10.17 1.62 3.00
N VAL A 75 9.61 1.00 1.97
CA VAL A 75 8.19 1.10 1.60
C VAL A 75 7.53 -0.25 1.87
N PRO A 76 7.08 -0.53 3.10
CA PRO A 76 6.26 -1.70 3.38
C PRO A 76 4.89 -1.53 2.72
N VAL A 77 4.28 -2.65 2.32
CA VAL A 77 3.00 -2.65 1.60
C VAL A 77 1.96 -3.40 2.43
N ASP A 78 0.92 -2.69 2.86
CA ASP A 78 -0.22 -3.25 3.59
C ASP A 78 -1.17 -3.98 2.63
N ILE A 79 -0.69 -5.09 2.05
CA ILE A 79 -1.38 -5.81 0.99
C ILE A 79 -2.74 -6.35 1.47
N ALA A 80 -3.73 -6.39 0.60
CA ALA A 80 -5.10 -6.81 0.89
C ALA A 80 -5.80 -6.02 2.01
N GLY A 81 -5.14 -4.98 2.55
CA GLY A 81 -5.60 -4.18 3.69
C GLY A 81 -5.13 -4.72 5.04
N VAL A 82 -4.21 -5.66 5.05
CA VAL A 82 -3.57 -6.20 6.27
C VAL A 82 -2.31 -5.40 6.57
N PRO A 83 -2.22 -4.78 7.76
CA PRO A 83 -1.01 -4.07 8.16
C PRO A 83 0.19 -5.00 8.27
N CYS A 84 1.35 -4.55 7.80
CA CYS A 84 2.64 -5.21 8.03
C CYS A 84 2.98 -5.28 9.53
N ASP A 85 3.94 -6.14 9.91
CA ASP A 85 4.49 -6.14 11.27
C ASP A 85 5.41 -4.94 11.49
N TYR A 86 4.79 -3.80 11.78
CA TYR A 86 5.50 -2.53 11.98
C TYR A 86 6.44 -2.54 13.18
N ASP A 87 6.15 -3.32 14.22
CA ASP A 87 7.05 -3.41 15.37
C ASP A 87 8.37 -4.05 14.94
N ARG A 88 8.30 -5.13 14.17
CA ARG A 88 9.49 -5.79 13.62
C ARG A 88 10.26 -4.87 12.64
N ILE A 89 9.54 -4.12 11.79
CA ILE A 89 10.18 -3.15 10.88
C ILE A 89 10.92 -2.07 11.68
N PHE A 90 10.28 -1.50 12.70
CA PHE A 90 10.91 -0.45 13.52
C PHE A 90 12.09 -0.98 14.34
N ASP A 91 12.01 -2.20 14.87
CA ASP A 91 13.14 -2.85 15.53
C ASP A 91 14.34 -3.03 14.59
N ILE A 92 14.10 -3.41 13.34
CA ILE A 92 15.13 -3.56 12.31
C ILE A 92 15.81 -2.23 12.02
N VAL A 93 15.03 -1.18 11.72
CA VAL A 93 15.62 0.12 11.37
C VAL A 93 16.34 0.76 12.54
N GLU A 94 15.92 0.50 13.78
CA GLU A 94 16.62 0.95 14.97
C GLU A 94 17.95 0.20 15.19
N ARG A 95 17.98 -1.12 15.00
CA ARG A 95 19.23 -1.90 15.04
C ARG A 95 20.22 -1.49 13.97
N LYS A 96 19.73 -1.08 12.80
CA LYS A 96 20.55 -0.68 11.64
C LYS A 96 20.86 0.82 11.58
N LYS A 97 20.43 1.61 12.56
CA LYS A 97 20.58 3.09 12.53
C LYS A 97 22.02 3.58 12.35
N ALA A 98 23.01 2.82 12.78
CA ALA A 98 24.43 3.17 12.58
C ALA A 98 24.85 3.22 11.11
N LEU A 99 24.11 2.55 10.20
CA LEU A 99 24.32 2.60 8.75
C LEU A 99 23.66 3.81 8.10
N PHE A 100 22.79 4.52 8.82
CA PHE A 100 22.02 5.63 8.25
C PHE A 100 22.82 6.93 8.25
N HIS A 101 23.06 7.48 7.06
CA HIS A 101 23.76 8.76 6.87
C HIS A 101 22.76 9.82 6.38
N PRO A 102 22.24 10.71 7.25
CA PRO A 102 21.27 11.72 6.85
C PRO A 102 21.88 12.76 5.91
N SER A 103 21.18 13.10 4.83
CA SER A 103 21.58 14.09 3.83
C SER A 103 20.93 15.47 4.05
N ASN A 104 19.93 15.58 4.93
CA ASN A 104 19.23 16.82 5.26
C ASN A 104 18.70 16.80 6.70
N ASP A 105 18.10 17.92 7.13
CA ASP A 105 17.65 18.09 8.51
C ASP A 105 16.48 17.19 8.88
N VAL A 106 15.54 16.93 7.95
CA VAL A 106 14.41 16.01 8.18
C VAL A 106 14.92 14.59 8.41
N GLN A 107 15.83 14.11 7.57
CA GLN A 107 16.45 12.80 7.74
C GLN A 107 17.25 12.73 9.05
N ARG A 108 17.92 13.83 9.43
CA ARG A 108 18.68 13.93 10.68
C ARG A 108 17.78 13.85 11.91
N ALA A 109 16.63 14.51 11.87
CA ALA A 109 15.65 14.47 12.95
C ALA A 109 15.04 13.08 13.14
N ILE A 110 14.81 12.32 12.06
CA ILE A 110 14.34 10.94 12.15
C ILE A 110 15.46 9.98 12.61
N GLY A 111 16.70 10.20 12.18
CA GLY A 111 17.92 9.55 12.68
C GLY A 111 18.11 8.08 12.32
N ARG A 112 17.27 7.51 11.45
CA ARG A 112 17.32 6.10 10.98
C ARG A 112 16.67 5.97 9.61
N VAL A 113 16.74 4.79 9.01
CA VAL A 113 15.99 4.48 7.79
C VAL A 113 14.50 4.76 8.01
N ILE A 114 13.91 5.47 7.09
CA ILE A 114 12.55 6.02 7.18
C ILE A 114 11.55 4.98 6.67
N VAL A 115 10.44 4.82 7.38
CA VAL A 115 9.36 3.89 7.01
C VAL A 115 8.22 4.68 6.36
N ALA A 116 8.05 4.51 5.05
CA ALA A 116 7.01 5.15 4.25
C ALA A 116 6.01 4.11 3.76
N ALA A 117 4.94 3.85 4.51
CA ALA A 117 3.99 2.80 4.22
C ALA A 117 3.16 3.06 2.95
N ASP A 118 3.09 2.06 2.08
CA ASP A 118 2.06 1.97 1.06
C ASP A 118 0.82 1.28 1.63
N SER A 119 -0.07 2.07 2.19
CA SER A 119 -1.35 1.64 2.75
C SER A 119 -2.51 1.86 1.78
N ALA A 120 -2.23 1.77 0.46
CA ALA A 120 -3.26 1.95 -0.57
C ALA A 120 -4.47 1.01 -0.41
N HIS A 121 -4.29 -0.10 0.29
CA HIS A 121 -5.34 -1.07 0.63
C HIS A 121 -5.85 -0.93 2.07
N ALA A 122 -5.17 -0.21 2.96
CA ALA A 122 -5.37 -0.31 4.41
C ALA A 122 -6.06 0.91 5.05
N PHE A 123 -6.76 1.75 4.28
CA PHE A 123 -7.56 2.80 4.87
C PHE A 123 -8.64 2.19 5.79
N GLY A 124 -8.66 2.59 7.06
CA GLY A 124 -9.54 2.02 8.10
C GLY A 124 -9.01 0.75 8.78
N ALA A 125 -7.88 0.20 8.35
CA ALA A 125 -7.18 -0.85 9.08
C ALA A 125 -6.50 -0.31 10.34
N SER A 126 -6.25 -1.19 11.31
CA SER A 126 -5.59 -0.83 12.57
C SER A 126 -4.61 -1.91 13.02
N TYR A 127 -3.62 -1.47 13.80
CA TYR A 127 -2.57 -2.26 14.39
C TYR A 127 -2.60 -2.12 15.92
N MET A 128 -2.31 -3.21 16.65
CA MET A 128 -2.23 -3.20 18.11
C MET A 128 -0.78 -3.04 18.55
N ARG A 129 -0.49 -2.01 19.33
CA ARG A 129 0.83 -1.78 19.94
C ARG A 129 0.63 -1.42 21.41
N ASP A 130 1.34 -2.10 22.29
CA ASP A 130 1.29 -1.87 23.75
C ASP A 130 -0.15 -1.87 24.34
N GLY A 131 -1.03 -2.67 23.74
CA GLY A 131 -2.45 -2.75 24.14
C GLY A 131 -3.33 -1.64 23.59
N GLU A 132 -2.78 -0.69 22.84
CA GLU A 132 -3.51 0.39 22.18
C GLU A 132 -3.77 0.09 20.71
N ARG A 133 -4.95 0.49 20.24
CA ARG A 133 -5.34 0.40 18.82
C ARG A 133 -4.88 1.64 18.08
N ILE A 134 -3.93 1.46 17.15
CA ILE A 134 -3.40 2.53 16.30
C ILE A 134 -3.94 2.34 14.88
N MET A 135 -4.55 3.36 14.30
CA MET A 135 -5.03 3.32 12.91
C MET A 135 -3.85 3.35 11.95
N CYS A 136 -3.91 2.57 10.86
CA CYS A 136 -2.99 2.75 9.72
C CYS A 136 -3.05 4.22 9.26
N GLY A 137 -1.88 4.78 9.03
CA GLY A 137 -1.73 6.23 8.84
C GLY A 137 -1.06 6.93 10.03
N ASN A 138 -1.00 6.27 11.19
CA ASN A 138 -0.28 6.74 12.37
C ASN A 138 0.74 5.72 12.90
N VAL A 139 0.98 4.63 12.17
CA VAL A 139 1.92 3.57 12.56
C VAL A 139 3.31 3.82 11.98
N ALA A 140 3.42 4.06 10.67
CA ALA A 140 4.67 4.38 9.97
C ALA A 140 5.06 5.86 10.11
N ASP A 141 6.29 6.24 9.74
CA ASP A 141 6.73 7.65 9.75
C ASP A 141 5.88 8.47 8.77
N PHE A 142 5.66 7.90 7.57
CA PHE A 142 4.75 8.42 6.56
C PHE A 142 3.86 7.30 6.05
N THR A 143 2.64 7.64 5.67
CA THR A 143 1.69 6.66 5.10
C THR A 143 0.99 7.25 3.89
N SER A 144 0.88 6.49 2.81
CA SER A 144 0.09 6.84 1.64
C SER A 144 -1.15 5.97 1.53
N PHE A 145 -2.29 6.59 1.21
CA PHE A 145 -3.57 5.94 0.95
C PHE A 145 -4.04 6.21 -0.47
N SER A 146 -4.75 5.23 -1.04
CA SER A 146 -5.40 5.37 -2.34
C SER A 146 -6.91 5.48 -2.20
N PHE A 147 -7.49 6.41 -2.97
CA PHE A 147 -8.93 6.56 -3.13
C PHE A 147 -9.34 6.39 -4.60
N HIS A 148 -8.56 5.60 -5.35
CA HIS A 148 -8.92 5.16 -6.71
C HIS A 148 -10.26 4.42 -6.72
N ALA A 149 -10.93 4.37 -7.87
CA ALA A 149 -12.28 3.81 -8.04
C ALA A 149 -12.50 2.42 -7.45
N VAL A 150 -11.47 1.56 -7.43
CA VAL A 150 -11.56 0.17 -6.93
C VAL A 150 -11.30 0.04 -5.42
N LYS A 151 -10.93 1.13 -4.72
CA LYS A 151 -10.59 1.08 -3.29
C LYS A 151 -11.83 1.08 -2.39
N ASN A 152 -11.64 0.70 -1.14
CA ASN A 152 -12.72 0.59 -0.15
C ASN A 152 -13.45 1.92 0.07
N LEU A 153 -12.69 3.01 0.18
CA LEU A 153 -13.16 4.38 0.09
C LEU A 153 -12.67 4.95 -1.24
N THR A 154 -13.57 5.56 -2.02
CA THR A 154 -13.20 6.09 -3.33
C THR A 154 -13.63 7.54 -3.52
N THR A 155 -12.79 8.28 -4.25
CA THR A 155 -13.09 9.61 -4.79
C THR A 155 -13.00 9.62 -6.32
N ALA A 156 -13.25 8.46 -6.97
CA ALA A 156 -12.98 8.11 -8.37
C ALA A 156 -11.46 8.02 -8.62
N GLU A 157 -10.75 9.09 -8.50
CA GLU A 157 -9.30 9.22 -8.38
C GLU A 157 -8.98 10.02 -7.11
N GLY A 158 -7.90 9.66 -6.42
CA GLY A 158 -7.47 10.38 -5.22
C GLY A 158 -6.53 9.57 -4.36
N GLY A 159 -5.97 10.24 -3.39
CA GLY A 159 -5.13 9.68 -2.35
C GLY A 159 -5.00 10.63 -1.17
N ALA A 160 -4.40 10.15 -0.12
CA ALA A 160 -4.00 10.98 1.01
C ALA A 160 -2.66 10.50 1.55
N LEU A 161 -1.90 11.42 2.13
CA LEU A 161 -0.72 11.10 2.91
C LEU A 161 -0.89 11.63 4.33
N THR A 162 -0.35 10.87 5.27
CA THR A 162 -0.23 11.23 6.69
C THR A 162 1.21 11.05 7.13
N TRP A 163 1.56 11.63 8.27
CA TRP A 163 2.87 11.53 8.88
C TRP A 163 2.76 11.54 10.40
N ARG A 164 3.76 10.98 11.06
CA ARG A 164 3.95 11.13 12.49
C ARG A 164 4.76 12.40 12.76
N SER A 165 4.58 13.00 13.94
CA SER A 165 5.36 14.17 14.37
C SER A 165 6.86 13.91 14.25
N ILE A 166 7.60 14.87 13.68
CA ILE A 166 9.05 14.83 13.51
C ILE A 166 9.63 15.89 14.42
N GLU A 167 10.57 15.51 15.29
CA GLU A 167 11.21 16.42 16.22
C GLU A 167 11.86 17.63 15.50
N GLY A 168 11.58 18.83 15.96
CA GLY A 168 12.08 20.06 15.34
C GLY A 168 11.31 20.57 14.12
N PHE A 169 10.25 19.87 13.69
CA PHE A 169 9.40 20.28 12.58
C PHE A 169 7.94 20.30 13.02
N ASP A 170 7.27 21.45 12.86
CA ASP A 170 5.84 21.51 13.11
C ASP A 170 5.01 20.96 11.93
N ASP A 171 3.81 20.48 12.24
CA ASP A 171 2.93 19.87 11.24
C ASP A 171 2.49 20.86 10.16
N GLU A 172 2.41 22.18 10.48
CA GLU A 172 2.07 23.20 9.50
C GLU A 172 3.19 23.39 8.46
N TYR A 173 4.45 23.35 8.90
CA TYR A 173 5.60 23.36 7.99
C TYR A 173 5.56 22.15 7.04
N ILE A 174 5.41 20.94 7.58
CA ILE A 174 5.35 19.71 6.78
C ILE A 174 4.16 19.78 5.80
N TYR A 175 3.00 20.20 6.26
CA TYR A 175 1.82 20.41 5.42
C TYR A 175 2.09 21.36 4.25
N LYS A 176 2.75 22.50 4.52
CA LYS A 176 3.12 23.49 3.49
C LYS A 176 4.09 22.90 2.47
N GLN A 177 5.06 22.08 2.89
CA GLN A 177 5.97 21.42 1.94
C GLN A 177 5.20 20.50 0.99
N PHE A 178 4.29 19.66 1.49
CA PHE A 178 3.45 18.82 0.65
C PHE A 178 2.48 19.63 -0.22
N MET A 179 2.01 20.79 0.25
CA MET A 179 1.22 21.70 -0.55
C MET A 179 2.03 22.25 -1.74
N LEU A 180 3.26 22.70 -1.51
CA LEU A 180 4.16 23.18 -2.55
C LEU A 180 4.45 22.09 -3.58
N LEU A 181 4.79 20.86 -3.13
CA LEU A 181 5.05 19.73 -4.02
C LEU A 181 3.86 19.36 -4.89
N SER A 182 2.64 19.50 -4.40
CA SER A 182 1.42 19.10 -5.10
C SER A 182 0.72 20.22 -5.89
N LEU A 183 1.18 21.47 -5.75
CA LEU A 183 0.53 22.65 -6.33
C LEU A 183 1.56 23.59 -6.98
N HIS A 184 2.32 23.10 -7.97
CA HIS A 184 3.29 23.85 -8.78
C HIS A 184 4.41 24.56 -7.99
N GLY A 185 4.63 24.27 -6.72
CA GLY A 185 5.55 25.04 -5.87
C GLY A 185 5.06 26.46 -5.55
N GLN A 186 3.77 26.72 -5.69
CA GLN A 186 3.16 28.02 -5.53
C GLN A 186 2.98 28.36 -4.04
N THR A 187 3.44 29.56 -3.61
CA THR A 187 3.44 30.00 -2.20
C THR A 187 2.05 30.37 -1.67
N LYS A 188 1.08 30.63 -2.55
CA LYS A 188 -0.32 30.94 -2.17
C LYS A 188 -1.28 29.99 -2.85
N ASP A 189 -2.20 29.43 -2.08
CA ASP A 189 -3.37 28.72 -2.59
C ASP A 189 -4.52 29.69 -2.99
N ALA A 190 -5.61 29.13 -3.52
CA ALA A 190 -6.76 29.90 -3.98
C ALA A 190 -7.45 30.68 -2.84
N LEU A 191 -7.43 30.18 -1.60
CA LEU A 191 -8.07 30.82 -0.45
C LEU A 191 -7.30 32.09 -0.04
N HIS A 192 -5.98 32.06 -0.06
CA HIS A 192 -5.12 33.19 0.28
C HIS A 192 -5.07 34.29 -0.80
N LYS A 193 -5.57 33.96 -2.03
CA LYS A 193 -5.66 34.94 -3.14
C LYS A 193 -6.90 35.84 -3.07
N ASN A 194 -7.89 35.55 -2.23
CA ASN A 194 -9.17 36.26 -2.18
C ASN A 194 -9.16 37.59 -1.46
N GLY A 195 -8.02 38.09 -0.97
CA GLY A 195 -7.89 39.45 -0.40
C GLY A 195 -7.74 40.51 -1.48
N LEU A 196 -8.35 41.68 -1.28
CA LEU A 196 -8.21 42.85 -2.19
C LEU A 196 -6.72 43.18 -2.41
N GLY A 197 -6.27 43.17 -3.67
CA GLY A 197 -4.88 43.46 -4.05
C GLY A 197 -3.88 42.30 -3.82
N ASN A 198 -4.32 41.13 -3.44
CA ASN A 198 -3.47 39.97 -3.03
C ASN A 198 -3.12 39.00 -4.17
N TRP A 199 -2.82 39.56 -5.37
CA TRP A 199 -2.54 38.75 -6.58
C TRP A 199 -1.13 38.15 -6.59
N GLU A 200 -0.16 38.78 -5.89
CA GLU A 200 1.25 38.38 -5.95
C GLU A 200 1.51 37.08 -5.24
N TYR A 201 2.19 36.19 -5.91
CA TYR A 201 2.66 34.87 -5.42
C TYR A 201 4.01 34.53 -6.04
N ASP A 202 4.72 33.58 -5.45
CA ASP A 202 5.98 33.08 -5.97
C ASP A 202 5.87 31.59 -6.29
N ILE A 203 6.70 31.11 -7.22
CA ILE A 203 6.95 29.69 -7.53
C ILE A 203 8.34 29.37 -7.03
N VAL A 204 8.40 28.77 -5.84
CA VAL A 204 9.68 28.48 -5.16
C VAL A 204 10.40 27.24 -5.72
N ALA A 205 9.69 26.38 -6.45
CA ALA A 205 10.24 25.22 -7.13
C ALA A 205 9.32 24.77 -8.28
N PRO A 206 9.85 24.22 -9.39
CA PRO A 206 9.04 23.63 -10.45
C PRO A 206 8.49 22.29 -9.97
N SER A 207 7.30 22.30 -9.35
CA SER A 207 6.66 21.14 -8.75
C SER A 207 5.43 20.67 -9.54
N TYR A 208 4.81 19.58 -9.09
CA TYR A 208 3.67 18.95 -9.77
C TYR A 208 2.34 19.67 -9.54
N LYS A 209 1.36 19.33 -10.35
CA LYS A 209 -0.06 19.61 -10.12
C LYS A 209 -0.78 18.29 -9.89
N CYS A 210 -0.83 17.85 -8.62
CA CYS A 210 -1.42 16.57 -8.22
C CYS A 210 -2.22 16.66 -6.91
N ASN A 211 -2.75 17.84 -6.58
CA ASN A 211 -3.65 18.00 -5.44
C ASN A 211 -5.02 17.37 -5.72
N MET A 212 -5.69 16.92 -4.67
CA MET A 212 -7.10 16.53 -4.72
C MET A 212 -7.97 17.77 -5.04
N THR A 213 -8.97 17.57 -5.89
CA THR A 213 -9.97 18.61 -6.19
C THR A 213 -11.08 18.63 -5.14
N ASP A 214 -11.81 19.76 -5.03
CA ASP A 214 -12.94 19.89 -4.09
C ASP A 214 -14.08 18.91 -4.43
N ILE A 215 -14.27 18.58 -5.71
CA ILE A 215 -15.24 17.57 -6.15
C ILE A 215 -14.87 16.19 -5.60
N GLN A 216 -13.61 15.80 -5.73
CA GLN A 216 -13.10 14.54 -5.18
C GLN A 216 -13.22 14.51 -3.65
N ALA A 217 -12.86 15.61 -2.98
CA ALA A 217 -12.97 15.73 -1.53
C ALA A 217 -14.43 15.59 -1.06
N ALA A 218 -15.38 16.23 -1.76
CA ALA A 218 -16.80 16.14 -1.43
C ALA A 218 -17.33 14.68 -1.54
N ILE A 219 -16.92 13.95 -2.59
CA ILE A 219 -17.24 12.52 -2.71
C ILE A 219 -16.65 11.75 -1.52
N GLY A 220 -15.39 12.03 -1.17
CA GLY A 220 -14.69 11.37 -0.07
C GLY A 220 -15.38 11.57 1.28
N LEU A 221 -15.87 12.78 1.57
CA LEU A 221 -16.61 13.08 2.81
C LEU A 221 -17.87 12.23 2.94
N VAL A 222 -18.68 12.12 1.87
CA VAL A 222 -19.89 11.27 1.87
C VAL A 222 -19.55 9.78 2.00
N GLN A 223 -18.44 9.33 1.40
CA GLN A 223 -17.96 7.97 1.57
C GLN A 223 -17.53 7.70 3.02
N LEU A 224 -16.87 8.68 3.65
CA LEU A 224 -16.35 8.57 5.02
C LEU A 224 -17.49 8.40 6.04
N ASP A 225 -18.59 9.12 5.89
CA ASP A 225 -19.78 9.01 6.74
C ASP A 225 -20.39 7.60 6.76
N ARG A 226 -20.15 6.81 5.71
CA ARG A 226 -20.66 5.45 5.54
C ARG A 226 -19.61 4.37 5.79
N TYR A 227 -18.38 4.74 6.06
CA TYR A 227 -17.23 3.86 5.92
C TYR A 227 -17.24 2.70 6.90
N ASP A 228 -17.64 2.90 8.14
CA ASP A 228 -17.75 1.84 9.15
C ASP A 228 -18.68 0.70 8.70
N GLY A 229 -19.81 1.06 8.08
CA GLY A 229 -20.74 0.08 7.51
C GLY A 229 -20.14 -0.69 6.32
N LEU A 230 -19.31 -0.02 5.50
CA LEU A 230 -18.61 -0.65 4.38
C LEU A 230 -17.54 -1.64 4.89
N LEU A 231 -16.76 -1.26 5.91
CA LEU A 231 -15.78 -2.15 6.54
C LEU A 231 -16.45 -3.36 7.20
N LYS A 232 -17.57 -3.15 7.90
CA LYS A 232 -18.33 -4.24 8.51
C LYS A 232 -18.78 -5.26 7.46
N ARG A 233 -19.39 -4.81 6.35
CA ARG A 233 -19.85 -5.72 5.28
C ARG A 233 -18.70 -6.53 4.67
N ARG A 234 -17.54 -5.91 4.46
CA ARG A 234 -16.34 -6.61 3.96
C ARG A 234 -15.88 -7.68 4.93
N ARG A 235 -15.89 -7.38 6.23
CA ARG A 235 -15.58 -8.34 7.27
C ARG A 235 -16.55 -9.52 7.25
N ASP A 236 -17.85 -9.27 7.18
CA ASP A 236 -18.88 -10.31 7.14
C ASP A 236 -18.65 -11.27 5.96
N ILE A 237 -18.26 -10.76 4.78
CA ILE A 237 -17.94 -11.58 3.60
C ILE A 237 -16.65 -12.40 3.81
N ILE A 238 -15.60 -11.80 4.34
CA ILE A 238 -14.32 -12.46 4.62
C ILE A 238 -14.54 -13.64 5.59
N GLU A 239 -15.31 -13.43 6.66
CA GLU A 239 -15.59 -14.47 7.65
C GLU A 239 -16.37 -15.65 7.05
N ARG A 240 -17.26 -15.40 6.09
CA ARG A 240 -17.95 -16.47 5.32
C ARG A 240 -16.99 -17.24 4.43
N TYR A 241 -16.13 -16.57 3.68
CA TYR A 241 -15.10 -17.19 2.86
C TYR A 241 -14.13 -18.02 3.71
N ASP A 242 -13.64 -17.48 4.83
CA ASP A 242 -12.77 -18.17 5.76
C ASP A 242 -13.41 -19.45 6.32
N THR A 243 -14.70 -19.37 6.67
CA THR A 243 -15.47 -20.53 7.16
C THR A 243 -15.59 -21.63 6.10
N ALA A 244 -15.72 -21.27 4.83
CA ALA A 244 -15.84 -22.22 3.73
C ALA A 244 -14.48 -22.84 3.32
N PHE A 245 -13.41 -22.06 3.29
CA PHE A 245 -12.17 -22.45 2.60
C PHE A 245 -11.07 -22.94 3.55
N LYS A 246 -10.92 -22.37 4.75
CA LYS A 246 -9.88 -22.78 5.72
C LYS A 246 -9.96 -24.26 6.13
N PRO A 247 -11.15 -24.85 6.39
CA PRO A 247 -11.25 -26.28 6.73
C PRO A 247 -10.80 -27.22 5.62
N LEU A 248 -10.72 -26.75 4.38
CA LEU A 248 -10.28 -27.51 3.20
C LEU A 248 -8.77 -27.39 2.96
N GLY A 249 -8.03 -26.73 3.84
CA GLY A 249 -6.59 -26.53 3.70
C GLY A 249 -6.21 -25.46 2.67
N LEU A 250 -7.18 -24.64 2.23
CA LEU A 250 -6.89 -23.48 1.40
C LEU A 250 -6.32 -22.36 2.26
N LEU A 251 -5.31 -21.65 1.74
CA LEU A 251 -4.58 -20.64 2.50
C LEU A 251 -5.15 -19.26 2.22
N THR A 252 -5.41 -18.49 3.28
CA THR A 252 -5.98 -17.13 3.20
C THR A 252 -5.11 -16.16 3.99
N VAL A 253 -5.19 -14.88 3.65
CA VAL A 253 -4.52 -13.84 4.43
C VAL A 253 -5.24 -13.70 5.78
N PRO A 254 -4.51 -13.62 6.92
CA PRO A 254 -5.12 -13.48 8.23
C PRO A 254 -5.62 -12.03 8.44
N HIS A 255 -6.85 -11.73 8.00
CA HIS A 255 -7.42 -10.38 8.06
C HIS A 255 -7.65 -9.86 9.48
N PHE A 256 -7.97 -10.73 10.41
CA PHE A 256 -8.35 -10.34 11.79
C PHE A 256 -7.59 -11.21 12.78
N THR A 257 -6.71 -10.58 13.55
CA THR A 257 -5.88 -11.22 14.58
C THR A 257 -5.88 -10.37 15.85
N ASP A 258 -5.21 -10.84 16.90
CA ASP A 258 -5.00 -10.03 18.10
C ASP A 258 -4.08 -8.82 17.86
N ARG A 259 -3.26 -8.86 16.79
CA ARG A 259 -2.29 -7.81 16.45
C ARG A 259 -2.84 -6.77 15.49
N HIS A 260 -3.79 -7.10 14.63
CA HIS A 260 -4.33 -6.19 13.64
C HIS A 260 -5.78 -6.49 13.25
N THR A 261 -6.42 -5.46 12.72
CA THR A 261 -7.70 -5.54 12.03
C THR A 261 -7.52 -4.97 10.63
N SER A 262 -7.73 -5.81 9.62
CA SER A 262 -7.65 -5.43 8.21
C SER A 262 -8.81 -4.53 7.78
N SER A 263 -8.58 -3.73 6.75
CA SER A 263 -9.66 -3.04 6.02
C SER A 263 -10.48 -3.98 5.10
N GLY A 264 -10.02 -5.21 4.89
CA GLY A 264 -10.68 -6.19 4.03
C GLY A 264 -10.75 -5.74 2.56
N HIS A 265 -9.64 -5.27 1.99
CA HIS A 265 -9.65 -4.75 0.62
C HIS A 265 -9.72 -5.86 -0.43
N LEU A 266 -8.89 -6.89 -0.33
CA LEU A 266 -8.87 -8.05 -1.22
C LEU A 266 -9.01 -9.33 -0.41
N TYR A 267 -9.63 -10.35 -1.00
CA TYR A 267 -9.59 -11.71 -0.48
C TYR A 267 -8.68 -12.55 -1.36
N LEU A 268 -7.45 -12.74 -0.91
CA LEU A 268 -6.43 -13.52 -1.60
C LEU A 268 -6.52 -14.96 -1.12
N LEU A 269 -6.87 -15.88 -2.03
CA LEU A 269 -6.98 -17.29 -1.75
C LEU A 269 -5.86 -18.05 -2.46
N ARG A 270 -5.06 -18.80 -1.73
CA ARG A 270 -4.06 -19.69 -2.32
C ARG A 270 -4.56 -21.13 -2.28
N ILE A 271 -4.36 -21.83 -3.39
CA ILE A 271 -4.75 -23.21 -3.57
C ILE A 271 -3.47 -24.06 -3.64
N PRO A 272 -3.02 -24.66 -2.52
CA PRO A 272 -1.79 -25.45 -2.50
C PRO A 272 -1.79 -26.56 -3.54
N GLY A 273 -0.64 -26.80 -4.16
CA GLY A 273 -0.44 -27.91 -5.10
C GLY A 273 -0.84 -27.65 -6.54
N ILE A 274 -1.39 -26.45 -6.85
CA ILE A 274 -1.63 -26.07 -8.26
C ILE A 274 -0.57 -25.10 -8.74
N GLY A 275 -0.29 -25.12 -10.06
CA GLY A 275 0.56 -24.14 -10.71
C GLY A 275 -0.25 -23.12 -11.51
N VAL A 276 0.47 -22.23 -12.19
CA VAL A 276 -0.09 -21.11 -12.97
C VAL A 276 -1.14 -21.55 -13.98
N ASP A 277 -0.92 -22.66 -14.69
CA ASP A 277 -1.84 -23.12 -15.75
C ASP A 277 -3.20 -23.56 -15.17
N ARG A 278 -3.19 -24.36 -14.08
CA ARG A 278 -4.44 -24.77 -13.41
C ARG A 278 -5.15 -23.57 -12.78
N ARG A 279 -4.41 -22.66 -12.14
CA ARG A 279 -4.95 -21.43 -11.59
C ARG A 279 -5.61 -20.58 -12.69
N ASN A 280 -4.96 -20.42 -13.84
CA ASN A 280 -5.53 -19.67 -14.97
C ASN A 280 -6.79 -20.36 -15.52
N ALA A 281 -6.80 -21.69 -15.60
CA ALA A 281 -8.00 -22.45 -15.97
C ALA A 281 -9.16 -22.23 -14.98
N LEU A 282 -8.88 -22.18 -13.68
CA LEU A 282 -9.88 -21.85 -12.65
C LEU A 282 -10.49 -20.46 -12.87
N ILE A 283 -9.67 -19.46 -13.20
CA ILE A 283 -10.15 -18.10 -13.50
C ILE A 283 -11.13 -18.12 -14.69
N VAL A 284 -10.81 -18.89 -15.74
CA VAL A 284 -11.70 -19.03 -16.90
C VAL A 284 -13.01 -19.73 -16.51
N GLN A 285 -12.94 -20.86 -15.79
CA GLN A 285 -14.11 -21.60 -15.32
C GLN A 285 -15.02 -20.76 -14.41
N MET A 286 -14.45 -19.94 -13.53
CA MET A 286 -15.20 -19.00 -12.70
C MET A 286 -15.87 -17.91 -13.56
N ALA A 287 -15.17 -17.39 -14.56
CA ALA A 287 -15.72 -16.36 -15.48
C ALA A 287 -16.88 -16.92 -16.33
N GLU A 288 -16.80 -18.19 -16.77
CA GLU A 288 -17.89 -18.87 -17.48
C GLU A 288 -19.17 -19.01 -16.62
N ARG A 289 -18.99 -19.03 -15.29
CA ARG A 289 -20.08 -19.01 -14.30
C ARG A 289 -20.48 -17.59 -13.85
N GLY A 290 -19.99 -16.54 -14.56
CA GLY A 290 -20.31 -15.15 -14.29
C GLY A 290 -19.61 -14.56 -13.06
N ILE A 291 -18.55 -15.23 -12.54
CA ILE A 291 -17.81 -14.79 -11.36
C ILE A 291 -16.46 -14.22 -11.80
N ALA A 292 -16.27 -12.91 -11.63
CA ALA A 292 -15.02 -12.25 -11.97
C ALA A 292 -13.98 -12.44 -10.85
N THR A 293 -12.93 -13.20 -11.15
CA THR A 293 -11.76 -13.38 -10.28
C THR A 293 -10.53 -12.71 -10.87
N ASN A 294 -9.48 -12.54 -10.09
CA ASN A 294 -8.24 -11.87 -10.51
C ASN A 294 -7.01 -12.51 -9.85
N VAL A 295 -5.85 -11.90 -10.08
CA VAL A 295 -4.59 -12.21 -9.39
C VAL A 295 -3.97 -10.92 -8.87
N HIS A 296 -3.76 -10.82 -7.57
CA HIS A 296 -3.12 -9.67 -6.92
C HIS A 296 -1.94 -10.15 -6.05
N PHE A 297 -0.70 -10.09 -6.59
CA PHE A 297 -0.27 -9.50 -7.85
C PHE A 297 0.66 -10.46 -8.60
N LYS A 298 0.83 -10.22 -9.90
CA LYS A 298 2.01 -10.77 -10.58
C LYS A 298 3.25 -10.03 -10.07
N PRO A 299 4.27 -10.70 -9.49
CA PRO A 299 5.44 -10.06 -8.92
C PRO A 299 6.13 -9.09 -9.87
N LEU A 300 6.60 -7.95 -9.36
CA LEU A 300 7.22 -6.91 -10.19
C LEU A 300 8.44 -7.40 -10.97
N PRO A 301 9.33 -8.27 -10.44
CA PRO A 301 10.43 -8.84 -11.22
C PRO A 301 9.99 -9.60 -12.48
N MET A 302 8.72 -10.03 -12.57
CA MET A 302 8.16 -10.67 -13.77
C MET A 302 7.66 -9.66 -14.82
N MET A 303 7.58 -8.38 -14.49
CA MET A 303 7.09 -7.33 -15.39
C MET A 303 8.19 -6.77 -16.26
N THR A 304 7.88 -6.46 -17.52
CA THR A 304 8.87 -6.03 -18.53
C THR A 304 9.74 -4.86 -18.05
N ALA A 305 9.14 -3.85 -17.43
CA ALA A 305 9.88 -2.68 -16.98
C ALA A 305 10.98 -3.05 -15.97
N TYR A 306 10.67 -3.93 -15.01
CA TYR A 306 11.60 -4.33 -13.95
C TYR A 306 12.61 -5.37 -14.43
N LYS A 307 12.24 -6.27 -15.36
CA LYS A 307 13.21 -7.13 -16.07
C LYS A 307 14.26 -6.30 -16.82
N ASN A 308 13.84 -5.22 -17.48
CA ASN A 308 14.76 -4.31 -18.18
C ASN A 308 15.68 -3.54 -17.21
N MET A 309 15.33 -3.45 -15.93
CA MET A 309 16.18 -2.92 -14.87
C MET A 309 17.12 -3.96 -14.26
N GLY A 310 17.07 -5.22 -14.73
CA GLY A 310 17.95 -6.31 -14.30
C GLY A 310 17.40 -7.20 -13.19
N PHE A 311 16.12 -7.05 -12.81
CA PHE A 311 15.51 -7.95 -11.83
C PHE A 311 15.08 -9.28 -12.48
N ASP A 312 15.32 -10.38 -11.77
CA ASP A 312 14.87 -11.72 -12.15
C ASP A 312 13.98 -12.31 -11.06
N ILE A 313 12.87 -12.93 -11.46
CA ILE A 313 11.97 -13.62 -10.52
C ILE A 313 12.64 -14.80 -9.80
N ALA A 314 13.68 -15.39 -10.37
CA ALA A 314 14.46 -16.46 -9.75
C ALA A 314 15.10 -16.02 -8.40
N ASP A 315 15.33 -14.72 -8.20
CA ASP A 315 15.84 -14.17 -6.95
C ASP A 315 14.75 -14.00 -5.87
N PHE A 316 13.46 -14.22 -6.24
CA PHE A 316 12.28 -14.01 -5.38
C PHE A 316 11.37 -15.24 -5.41
N PRO A 317 11.86 -16.43 -4.97
CA PRO A 317 11.14 -17.68 -5.11
C PRO A 317 9.84 -17.74 -4.32
N ASN A 318 9.77 -17.09 -3.14
CA ASN A 318 8.55 -17.04 -2.35
C ASN A 318 7.48 -16.17 -3.01
N ALA A 319 7.85 -15.02 -3.58
CA ALA A 319 6.92 -14.18 -4.33
C ALA A 319 6.35 -14.92 -5.54
N TYR A 320 7.17 -15.72 -6.25
CA TYR A 320 6.68 -16.58 -7.33
C TYR A 320 5.72 -17.64 -6.80
N HIS A 321 6.07 -18.32 -5.71
CA HIS A 321 5.25 -19.36 -5.09
C HIS A 321 3.88 -18.83 -4.61
N GLN A 322 3.83 -17.60 -4.09
CA GLN A 322 2.54 -16.95 -3.76
C GLN A 322 1.72 -16.71 -5.03
N TYR A 323 2.35 -16.20 -6.09
CA TYR A 323 1.70 -15.84 -7.34
C TYR A 323 1.14 -17.04 -8.10
N GLU A 324 1.87 -18.17 -8.15
CA GLU A 324 1.53 -19.30 -9.04
C GLU A 324 0.18 -19.94 -8.73
N ASN A 325 -0.26 -19.88 -7.47
CA ASN A 325 -1.46 -20.56 -6.97
C ASN A 325 -2.47 -19.62 -6.28
N GLU A 326 -2.26 -18.28 -6.37
CA GLU A 326 -3.19 -17.29 -5.83
C GLU A 326 -4.31 -16.99 -6.82
N ILE A 327 -5.54 -16.91 -6.30
CA ILE A 327 -6.71 -16.38 -6.95
C ILE A 327 -7.42 -15.39 -6.02
N THR A 328 -7.68 -14.19 -6.52
CA THR A 328 -8.43 -13.17 -5.78
C THR A 328 -9.92 -13.32 -6.03
N LEU A 329 -10.69 -13.58 -4.99
CA LEU A 329 -12.14 -13.70 -5.06
C LEU A 329 -12.83 -12.33 -4.99
N PRO A 330 -14.04 -12.20 -5.56
CA PRO A 330 -14.83 -10.98 -5.46
C PRO A 330 -15.06 -10.57 -4.01
N LEU A 331 -14.72 -9.33 -3.66
CA LEU A 331 -14.95 -8.77 -2.34
C LEU A 331 -15.35 -7.30 -2.48
N ASN A 332 -16.66 -7.04 -2.47
CA ASN A 332 -17.22 -5.71 -2.48
C ASN A 332 -18.54 -5.65 -1.70
N THR A 333 -18.92 -4.46 -1.27
CA THR A 333 -20.05 -4.26 -0.36
C THR A 333 -21.44 -4.37 -1.00
N LYS A 334 -21.50 -4.61 -2.33
CA LYS A 334 -22.75 -4.84 -3.06
C LYS A 334 -23.12 -6.32 -3.18
N LEU A 335 -22.18 -7.22 -2.89
CA LEU A 335 -22.46 -8.65 -2.87
C LEU A 335 -23.51 -8.95 -1.80
N SER A 336 -24.60 -9.59 -2.19
CA SER A 336 -25.58 -10.17 -1.26
C SER A 336 -24.99 -11.41 -0.57
N ASP A 337 -25.70 -11.96 0.40
CA ASP A 337 -25.31 -13.23 1.03
C ASP A 337 -25.43 -14.39 0.03
N GLU A 338 -26.45 -14.35 -0.83
CA GLU A 338 -26.66 -15.30 -1.90
C GLU A 338 -25.54 -15.26 -2.95
N ASP A 339 -25.05 -14.06 -3.29
CA ASP A 339 -23.91 -13.92 -4.19
C ASP A 339 -22.64 -14.56 -3.58
N VAL A 340 -22.40 -14.34 -2.28
CA VAL A 340 -21.26 -14.93 -1.58
C VAL A 340 -21.34 -16.44 -1.56
N GLU A 341 -22.50 -17.02 -1.25
CA GLU A 341 -22.72 -18.47 -1.29
C GLU A 341 -22.57 -19.02 -2.72
N TYR A 342 -23.04 -18.30 -3.72
CA TYR A 342 -22.88 -18.67 -5.13
C TYR A 342 -21.38 -18.77 -5.51
N ILE A 343 -20.57 -17.78 -5.11
CA ILE A 343 -19.13 -17.76 -5.35
C ILE A 343 -18.46 -18.96 -4.67
N ILE A 344 -18.78 -19.22 -3.39
CA ILE A 344 -18.25 -20.33 -2.60
C ILE A 344 -18.56 -21.66 -3.29
N ASN A 345 -19.82 -21.93 -3.57
CA ASN A 345 -20.27 -23.21 -4.10
C ASN A 345 -19.65 -23.48 -5.48
N ASN A 346 -19.59 -22.49 -6.36
CA ASN A 346 -18.99 -22.65 -7.69
C ASN A 346 -17.49 -22.93 -7.62
N LEU A 347 -16.75 -22.23 -6.74
CA LEU A 347 -15.33 -22.52 -6.59
C LEU A 347 -15.09 -23.92 -6.05
N LEU A 348 -15.86 -24.35 -5.05
CA LEU A 348 -15.74 -25.70 -4.47
C LEU A 348 -16.05 -26.78 -5.50
N GLU A 349 -17.08 -26.60 -6.31
CA GLU A 349 -17.42 -27.52 -7.40
C GLU A 349 -16.27 -27.66 -8.40
N ILE A 350 -15.70 -26.55 -8.87
CA ILE A 350 -14.57 -26.55 -9.80
C ILE A 350 -13.31 -27.19 -9.20
N LEU A 351 -13.11 -27.06 -7.89
CA LEU A 351 -11.96 -27.70 -7.22
C LEU A 351 -12.12 -29.21 -7.06
N HIS A 352 -13.36 -29.73 -7.11
CA HIS A 352 -13.67 -31.16 -7.06
C HIS A 352 -13.68 -31.83 -8.45
N GLU A 353 -13.74 -31.05 -9.54
CA GLU A 353 -13.60 -31.50 -10.93
C GLU A 353 -12.10 -31.76 -11.30
#